data_57b30649d8efafce13497a2112eaf377
#
_entry.id   57b30649d8efafce13497a2112eaf377
#
_cell.length_a   1.000
_cell.length_b   1.000
_cell.length_c   1.000
_cell.angle_alpha   90.00
_cell.angle_beta   90.00
_cell.angle_gamma   90.00
#
_symmetry.space_group_name_H-M   'P 1'
#
loop_
_entity.id
_entity.type
_entity.pdbx_description
1 polymer ?
#
loop_
_entity_poly.entity_id
_entity_poly.type
_entity_poly.pdbx_seq_one_letter_code
_entity_poly.pdbx_strand_id
1 'polypeptide(L)'
;VLLCAPLSGCAAREAERYDVLASTAPVRAMTAALLEGTGLNCGLVVTESVSCLHDYTLTVAQMEKIGQADVVVLNGLGLEEFMEDALRTAKRTITASTGVDTLPGEDGEDPHIWLDPANCILMCRNIAAGLAEFYPDKQPLIEQNLSAVTAEYEAAQTYGEETLKALSCRELVTFHDGFSYFARA
;
A
#
# COMPACT_ATOMS: atom_id res chain seq x y z
N VAL A 1 -35.10 -31.97 -38.46
CA VAL A 1 -33.99 -32.11 -37.52
C VAL A 1 -33.66 -30.73 -37.00
N LEU A 2 -34.09 -30.43 -35.77
CA LEU A 2 -33.78 -29.15 -35.08
C LEU A 2 -32.41 -29.32 -34.44
N LEU A 3 -31.41 -28.54 -34.87
CA LEU A 3 -30.13 -28.42 -34.21
C LEU A 3 -30.27 -27.44 -33.05
N CYS A 4 -30.27 -27.93 -31.81
CA CYS A 4 -30.10 -27.10 -30.63
C CYS A 4 -28.59 -26.88 -30.46
N ALA A 5 -28.11 -25.62 -30.74
CA ALA A 5 -26.77 -25.20 -30.36
C ALA A 5 -26.77 -24.89 -28.85
N PRO A 6 -25.79 -25.41 -28.08
CA PRO A 6 -25.67 -25.03 -26.68
C PRO A 6 -25.22 -23.56 -26.61
N LEU A 7 -26.02 -22.71 -25.97
CA LEU A 7 -25.59 -21.38 -25.53
C LEU A 7 -24.51 -21.58 -24.46
N SER A 8 -23.23 -21.45 -24.86
CA SER A 8 -22.12 -21.32 -23.89
C SER A 8 -22.34 -20.03 -23.13
N GLY A 9 -22.92 -20.13 -21.95
CA GLY A 9 -23.01 -19.01 -21.04
C GLY A 9 -21.60 -18.49 -20.75
N CYS A 10 -21.38 -17.17 -20.85
CA CYS A 10 -20.20 -16.55 -20.28
C CYS A 10 -20.10 -16.97 -18.82
N ALA A 11 -19.15 -17.83 -18.50
CA ALA A 11 -18.76 -18.05 -17.11
C ALA A 11 -18.29 -16.70 -16.60
N ALA A 12 -19.04 -16.09 -15.71
CA ALA A 12 -18.60 -14.92 -14.97
C ALA A 12 -17.25 -15.33 -14.33
N ARG A 13 -16.18 -14.64 -14.72
CA ARG A 13 -14.87 -14.84 -14.09
C ARG A 13 -15.08 -14.46 -12.62
N GLU A 14 -15.00 -15.43 -11.70
CA GLU A 14 -15.06 -15.12 -10.28
C GLU A 14 -14.04 -14.01 -9.99
N ALA A 15 -14.51 -12.92 -9.39
CA ALA A 15 -13.64 -11.82 -9.01
C ALA A 15 -12.57 -12.39 -8.06
N GLU A 16 -11.30 -12.14 -8.38
CA GLU A 16 -10.18 -12.60 -7.57
C GLU A 16 -10.31 -11.98 -6.17
N ARG A 17 -10.56 -12.83 -5.17
CA ARG A 17 -10.73 -12.41 -3.78
C ARG A 17 -9.37 -12.33 -3.12
N TYR A 18 -9.15 -11.25 -2.40
CA TYR A 18 -7.96 -11.04 -1.59
C TYR A 18 -8.29 -11.05 -0.10
N ASP A 19 -7.42 -11.66 0.72
CA ASP A 19 -7.51 -11.56 2.17
C ASP A 19 -7.16 -10.13 2.59
N VAL A 20 -6.08 -9.59 2.02
CA VAL A 20 -5.61 -8.23 2.26
C VAL A 20 -5.49 -7.48 0.93
N LEU A 21 -6.01 -6.26 0.87
CA LEU A 21 -5.96 -5.42 -0.32
C LEU A 21 -5.26 -4.10 0.01
N ALA A 22 -4.16 -3.81 -0.64
CA ALA A 22 -3.43 -2.56 -0.46
C ALA A 22 -3.89 -1.49 -1.45
N SER A 23 -3.96 -0.24 -1.02
CA SER A 23 -4.39 0.88 -1.86
C SER A 23 -3.41 1.17 -2.99
N THR A 24 -2.12 1.23 -2.68
CA THR A 24 -1.04 1.67 -3.58
C THR A 24 0.12 0.67 -3.64
N ALA A 25 0.97 0.80 -4.63
CA ALA A 25 2.11 -0.10 -4.84
C ALA A 25 3.12 -0.10 -3.66
N PRO A 26 3.51 1.05 -3.07
CA PRO A 26 4.38 1.06 -1.88
C PRO A 26 3.75 0.33 -0.69
N VAL A 27 2.48 0.59 -0.40
CA VAL A 27 1.73 -0.08 0.69
C VAL A 27 1.63 -1.58 0.43
N ARG A 28 1.39 -1.99 -0.83
CA ARG A 28 1.37 -3.41 -1.19
C ARG A 28 2.71 -4.09 -0.98
N ALA A 29 3.81 -3.43 -1.36
CA ALA A 29 5.14 -4.01 -1.18
C ALA A 29 5.43 -4.32 0.29
N MET A 30 5.17 -3.36 1.19
CA MET A 30 5.31 -3.54 2.64
C MET A 30 4.38 -4.64 3.18
N THR A 31 3.10 -4.58 2.79
CA THR A 31 2.10 -5.56 3.25
C THR A 31 2.44 -6.96 2.79
N ALA A 32 2.84 -7.15 1.53
CA ALA A 32 3.20 -8.46 0.99
C ALA A 32 4.43 -9.05 1.68
N ALA A 33 5.44 -8.22 1.99
CA ALA A 33 6.61 -8.66 2.75
C ALA A 33 6.22 -9.13 4.18
N LEU A 34 5.31 -8.41 4.85
CA LEU A 34 4.81 -8.81 6.17
C LEU A 34 3.98 -10.10 6.14
N LEU A 35 3.33 -10.40 5.03
CA LEU A 35 2.48 -11.59 4.84
C LEU A 35 3.24 -12.80 4.30
N GLU A 36 4.53 -12.71 4.02
CA GLU A 36 5.31 -13.81 3.45
C GLU A 36 5.19 -15.08 4.30
N GLY A 37 4.89 -16.21 3.67
CA GLY A 37 4.73 -17.52 4.33
C GLY A 37 3.48 -17.68 5.20
N THR A 38 2.65 -16.65 5.39
CA THR A 38 1.43 -16.73 6.21
C THR A 38 0.29 -17.49 5.53
N GLY A 39 0.34 -17.63 4.20
CA GLY A 39 -0.73 -18.18 3.38
C GLY A 39 -1.84 -17.18 3.04
N LEU A 40 -1.77 -15.93 3.55
CA LEU A 40 -2.68 -14.84 3.19
C LEU A 40 -2.22 -14.20 1.87
N ASN A 41 -3.17 -13.89 1.00
CA ASN A 41 -2.86 -13.22 -0.26
C ASN A 41 -3.05 -11.69 -0.16
N CYS A 42 -2.17 -10.95 -0.84
CA CYS A 42 -2.21 -9.49 -0.88
C CYS A 42 -2.43 -8.99 -2.31
N GLY A 43 -3.53 -8.32 -2.54
CA GLY A 43 -3.86 -7.64 -3.79
C GLY A 43 -3.51 -6.16 -3.79
N LEU A 44 -3.75 -5.52 -4.93
CA LEU A 44 -3.56 -4.08 -5.16
C LEU A 44 -4.84 -3.49 -5.75
N VAL A 45 -5.29 -2.33 -5.22
CA VAL A 45 -6.45 -1.61 -5.75
C VAL A 45 -6.09 -0.96 -7.09
N VAL A 46 -5.07 -0.11 -7.10
CA VAL A 46 -4.62 0.62 -8.28
C VAL A 46 -3.51 -0.16 -8.97
N THR A 47 -3.88 -0.90 -9.99
CA THR A 47 -2.95 -1.77 -10.76
C THR A 47 -2.34 -1.07 -11.95
N GLU A 48 -2.94 0.03 -12.39
CA GLU A 48 -2.49 0.83 -13.51
C GLU A 48 -1.35 1.77 -13.09
N SER A 49 -0.48 2.09 -14.05
CA SER A 49 0.52 3.13 -13.87
C SER A 49 -0.15 4.49 -14.07
N VAL A 50 -0.47 5.16 -12.98
CA VAL A 50 -1.11 6.48 -12.99
C VAL A 50 -0.11 7.56 -12.57
N SER A 51 -0.17 8.71 -13.21
CA SER A 51 0.70 9.85 -12.89
C SER A 51 0.21 10.63 -11.67
N CYS A 52 -1.11 10.61 -11.40
CA CYS A 52 -1.74 11.28 -10.28
C CYS A 52 -2.93 10.45 -9.78
N LEU A 53 -2.98 10.20 -8.48
CA LEU A 53 -4.10 9.47 -7.86
C LEU A 53 -5.31 10.36 -7.60
N HIS A 54 -5.15 11.68 -7.48
CA HIS A 54 -6.26 12.60 -7.22
C HIS A 54 -7.33 12.58 -8.31
N ASP A 55 -6.95 12.33 -9.56
CA ASP A 55 -7.88 12.23 -10.69
C ASP A 55 -8.30 10.79 -11.00
N TYR A 56 -7.90 9.83 -10.17
CA TYR A 56 -8.19 8.43 -10.43
C TYR A 56 -9.64 8.08 -10.10
N THR A 57 -10.28 7.37 -11.02
CA THR A 57 -11.66 6.88 -10.81
C THR A 57 -11.67 5.36 -10.75
N LEU A 58 -12.21 4.81 -9.66
CA LEU A 58 -12.35 3.37 -9.48
C LEU A 58 -13.30 2.76 -10.51
N THR A 59 -12.92 1.63 -11.05
CA THR A 59 -13.82 0.74 -11.79
C THR A 59 -14.74 -0.01 -10.83
N VAL A 60 -15.89 -0.49 -11.34
CA VAL A 60 -16.79 -1.35 -10.56
C VAL A 60 -16.07 -2.58 -10.00
N ALA A 61 -15.19 -3.19 -10.78
CA ALA A 61 -14.42 -4.36 -10.34
C ALA A 61 -13.47 -4.04 -9.17
N GLN A 62 -12.88 -2.84 -9.12
CA GLN A 62 -12.06 -2.41 -7.99
C GLN A 62 -12.91 -2.15 -6.74
N MET A 63 -14.09 -1.53 -6.89
CA MET A 63 -15.03 -1.35 -5.78
C MET A 63 -15.50 -2.69 -5.21
N GLU A 64 -15.80 -3.67 -6.07
CA GLU A 64 -16.13 -5.02 -5.64
C GLU A 64 -14.99 -5.71 -4.88
N LYS A 65 -13.74 -5.59 -5.34
CA LYS A 65 -12.56 -6.11 -4.62
C LYS A 65 -12.43 -5.51 -3.22
N ILE A 66 -12.63 -4.19 -3.08
CA ILE A 66 -12.59 -3.49 -1.78
C ILE A 66 -13.64 -4.08 -0.82
N GLY A 67 -14.88 -4.24 -1.27
CA GLY A 67 -15.97 -4.80 -0.45
C GLY A 67 -15.79 -6.29 -0.10
N GLN A 68 -15.07 -7.05 -0.92
CA GLN A 68 -14.83 -8.47 -0.72
C GLN A 68 -13.61 -8.78 0.16
N ALA A 69 -12.59 -7.92 0.14
CA ALA A 69 -11.39 -8.08 0.95
C ALA A 69 -11.72 -8.14 2.44
N ASP A 70 -10.94 -8.89 3.21
CA ASP A 70 -11.13 -8.95 4.66
C ASP A 70 -10.52 -7.73 5.34
N VAL A 71 -9.41 -7.19 4.78
CA VAL A 71 -8.73 -5.98 5.26
C VAL A 71 -8.28 -5.14 4.07
N VAL A 72 -8.45 -3.82 4.14
CA VAL A 72 -7.86 -2.85 3.20
C VAL A 72 -6.77 -2.07 3.92
N VAL A 73 -5.57 -2.06 3.36
CA VAL A 73 -4.42 -1.30 3.90
C VAL A 73 -4.25 -0.02 3.09
N LEU A 74 -4.26 1.10 3.78
CA LEU A 74 -4.21 2.45 3.23
C LEU A 74 -2.86 3.11 3.55
N ASN A 75 -2.38 3.99 2.68
CA ASN A 75 -1.31 4.91 3.01
C ASN A 75 -1.79 5.91 4.08
N GLY A 76 -2.94 6.51 3.84
CA GLY A 76 -3.48 7.62 4.63
C GLY A 76 -3.04 8.99 4.10
N LEU A 77 -3.21 10.03 4.91
CA LEU A 77 -2.86 11.42 4.57
C LEU A 77 -3.57 11.93 3.31
N GLY A 78 -4.84 11.55 3.13
CA GLY A 78 -5.64 12.00 1.98
C GLY A 78 -5.36 11.27 0.67
N LEU A 79 -4.33 10.43 0.58
CA LEU A 79 -3.95 9.79 -0.69
C LEU A 79 -5.08 8.94 -1.30
N GLU A 80 -5.97 8.41 -0.48
CA GLU A 80 -7.10 7.56 -0.87
C GLU A 80 -8.44 8.30 -0.99
N GLU A 81 -8.47 9.62 -1.09
CA GLU A 81 -9.72 10.38 -1.26
C GLU A 81 -10.53 9.91 -2.47
N PHE A 82 -9.86 9.52 -3.56
CA PHE A 82 -10.50 8.99 -4.78
C PHE A 82 -11.32 7.72 -4.55
N MET A 83 -11.14 7.02 -3.42
CA MET A 83 -11.84 5.78 -3.09
C MET A 83 -12.64 5.84 -1.78
N GLU A 84 -12.85 7.01 -1.21
CA GLU A 84 -13.53 7.19 0.09
C GLU A 84 -14.92 6.51 0.11
N ASP A 85 -15.72 6.70 -0.94
CA ASP A 85 -17.04 6.07 -1.02
C ASP A 85 -16.98 4.53 -1.07
N ALA A 86 -15.99 3.97 -1.76
CA ALA A 86 -15.79 2.54 -1.82
C ALA A 86 -15.31 1.99 -0.47
N LEU A 87 -14.51 2.75 0.28
CA LEU A 87 -14.03 2.36 1.61
C LEU A 87 -15.16 2.18 2.62
N ARG A 88 -16.32 2.79 2.42
CA ARG A 88 -17.52 2.55 3.25
C ARG A 88 -18.01 1.11 3.18
N THR A 89 -17.62 0.36 2.14
CA THR A 89 -17.95 -1.06 1.98
C THR A 89 -16.84 -1.98 2.53
N ALA A 90 -15.67 -1.44 2.84
CA ALA A 90 -14.57 -2.21 3.40
C ALA A 90 -14.94 -2.76 4.78
N LYS A 91 -14.65 -4.02 5.02
CA LYS A 91 -14.95 -4.67 6.31
C LYS A 91 -14.06 -4.11 7.43
N ARG A 92 -12.79 -3.86 7.11
CA ARG A 92 -11.75 -3.38 8.03
C ARG A 92 -10.72 -2.58 7.25
N THR A 93 -10.10 -1.59 7.89
CA THR A 93 -9.02 -0.80 7.32
C THR A 93 -7.84 -0.71 8.27
N ILE A 94 -6.64 -0.62 7.71
CA ILE A 94 -5.39 -0.30 8.43
C ILE A 94 -4.82 0.94 7.77
N THR A 95 -4.51 1.97 8.53
CA THR A 95 -3.84 3.19 8.03
C THR A 95 -2.36 3.15 8.37
N ALA A 96 -1.51 3.08 7.35
CA ALA A 96 -0.08 2.91 7.52
C ALA A 96 0.61 4.17 8.07
N SER A 97 0.12 5.37 7.75
CA SER A 97 0.71 6.66 8.16
C SER A 97 0.51 7.06 9.62
N THR A 98 -0.19 6.25 10.42
CA THR A 98 -0.49 6.62 11.81
C THR A 98 0.78 6.97 12.58
N GLY A 99 0.84 8.20 13.13
CA GLY A 99 1.97 8.67 13.94
C GLY A 99 3.22 9.09 13.16
N VAL A 100 3.15 9.17 11.83
CA VAL A 100 4.22 9.76 11.01
C VAL A 100 4.29 11.26 11.27
N ASP A 101 5.52 11.78 11.40
CA ASP A 101 5.78 13.23 11.42
C ASP A 101 5.67 13.77 9.99
N THR A 102 4.57 14.47 9.70
CA THR A 102 4.20 14.87 8.35
C THR A 102 4.86 16.18 7.92
N LEU A 103 5.06 16.32 6.62
CA LEU A 103 5.50 17.54 5.96
C LEU A 103 4.30 18.19 5.25
N PRO A 104 4.29 19.52 5.08
CA PRO A 104 3.26 20.19 4.29
C PRO A 104 3.39 19.78 2.81
N GLY A 105 2.26 19.50 2.18
CA GLY A 105 2.11 19.29 0.73
C GLY A 105 1.33 20.43 0.08
N GLU A 106 0.99 20.28 -1.19
CA GLU A 106 0.29 21.31 -1.97
C GLU A 106 -1.15 21.52 -1.45
N ASP A 107 -1.88 20.44 -1.16
CA ASP A 107 -3.29 20.48 -0.73
C ASP A 107 -3.50 19.90 0.68
N GLY A 108 -2.49 19.99 1.57
CA GLY A 108 -2.57 19.46 2.93
C GLY A 108 -1.25 18.86 3.39
N GLU A 109 -1.29 17.66 3.97
CA GLU A 109 -0.09 16.91 4.33
C GLU A 109 0.44 16.13 3.13
N ASP A 110 1.77 16.18 2.91
CA ASP A 110 2.42 15.41 1.83
C ASP A 110 2.26 13.89 2.11
N PRO A 111 1.57 13.14 1.23
CA PRO A 111 1.33 11.73 1.44
C PRO A 111 2.50 10.81 1.07
N HIS A 112 3.58 11.33 0.46
CA HIS A 112 4.69 10.54 -0.09
C HIS A 112 5.67 10.04 0.97
N ILE A 113 5.15 9.66 2.13
CA ILE A 113 5.90 9.27 3.34
C ILE A 113 6.82 8.07 3.13
N TRP A 114 6.51 7.20 2.17
CA TRP A 114 7.29 5.99 1.85
C TRP A 114 8.66 6.28 1.21
N LEU A 115 8.96 7.53 0.90
CA LEU A 115 10.26 7.95 0.36
C LEU A 115 11.31 8.22 1.45
N ASP A 116 10.95 8.06 2.72
CA ASP A 116 11.84 8.10 3.87
C ASP A 116 11.87 6.69 4.52
N PRO A 117 13.01 6.01 4.59
CA PRO A 117 13.11 4.68 5.18
C PRO A 117 12.65 4.61 6.65
N ALA A 118 12.85 5.68 7.43
CA ALA A 118 12.37 5.73 8.81
C ALA A 118 10.84 5.71 8.87
N ASN A 119 10.16 6.42 7.96
CA ASN A 119 8.72 6.34 7.81
C ASN A 119 8.27 4.94 7.35
N CYS A 120 8.99 4.32 6.42
CA CYS A 120 8.68 2.94 5.99
C CYS A 120 8.70 1.95 7.15
N ILE A 121 9.65 2.09 8.08
CA ILE A 121 9.72 1.26 9.29
C ILE A 121 8.46 1.46 10.15
N LEU A 122 8.03 2.72 10.36
CA LEU A 122 6.81 3.01 11.11
C LEU A 122 5.56 2.48 10.41
N MET A 123 5.47 2.68 9.09
CA MET A 123 4.37 2.12 8.27
C MET A 123 4.29 0.59 8.40
N CYS A 124 5.42 -0.12 8.29
CA CYS A 124 5.46 -1.57 8.46
C CYS A 124 5.00 -2.00 9.87
N ARG A 125 5.38 -1.26 10.92
CA ARG A 125 4.91 -1.52 12.29
C ARG A 125 3.41 -1.34 12.43
N ASN A 126 2.84 -0.29 11.87
CA ASN A 126 1.40 -0.02 11.89
C ASN A 126 0.63 -1.12 11.14
N ILE A 127 1.11 -1.49 9.95
CA ILE A 127 0.50 -2.56 9.15
C ILE A 127 0.57 -3.89 9.90
N ALA A 128 1.75 -4.24 10.44
CA ALA A 128 1.94 -5.49 11.17
C ALA A 128 1.04 -5.58 12.41
N ALA A 129 0.92 -4.49 13.17
CA ALA A 129 0.05 -4.43 14.35
C ALA A 129 -1.43 -4.65 13.98
N GLY A 130 -1.92 -3.98 12.93
CA GLY A 130 -3.28 -4.17 12.45
C GLY A 130 -3.51 -5.58 11.89
N LEU A 131 -2.56 -6.13 11.13
CA LEU A 131 -2.65 -7.51 10.63
C LEU A 131 -2.67 -8.53 11.77
N ALA A 132 -1.84 -8.37 12.80
CA ALA A 132 -1.79 -9.25 13.96
C ALA A 132 -3.11 -9.21 14.76
N GLU A 133 -3.77 -8.04 14.85
CA GLU A 133 -5.10 -7.93 15.47
C GLU A 133 -6.15 -8.74 14.71
N PHE A 134 -6.11 -8.70 13.36
CA PHE A 134 -7.12 -9.36 12.52
C PHE A 134 -6.81 -10.83 12.27
N TYR A 135 -5.54 -11.23 12.31
CA TYR A 135 -5.05 -12.60 12.08
C TYR A 135 -4.12 -13.04 13.24
N PRO A 136 -4.65 -13.20 14.46
CA PRO A 136 -3.82 -13.49 15.64
C PRO A 136 -3.05 -14.81 15.55
N ASP A 137 -3.53 -15.77 14.77
CA ASP A 137 -2.85 -17.03 14.49
C ASP A 137 -1.62 -16.85 13.57
N LYS A 138 -1.52 -15.74 12.86
CA LYS A 138 -0.39 -15.38 11.99
C LYS A 138 0.61 -14.42 12.67
N GLN A 139 0.26 -13.87 13.83
CA GLN A 139 1.08 -12.86 14.53
C GLN A 139 2.56 -13.25 14.65
N PRO A 140 2.95 -14.47 15.10
CA PRO A 140 4.37 -14.79 15.25
C PRO A 140 5.18 -14.68 13.96
N LEU A 141 4.59 -15.06 12.82
CA LEU A 141 5.25 -14.98 11.52
C LEU A 141 5.27 -13.54 10.99
N ILE A 142 4.19 -12.78 11.20
CA ILE A 142 4.13 -11.35 10.86
C ILE A 142 5.21 -10.57 11.63
N GLU A 143 5.41 -10.85 12.92
CA GLU A 143 6.46 -10.21 13.74
C GLU A 143 7.88 -10.61 13.30
N GLN A 144 8.08 -11.86 12.90
CA GLN A 144 9.35 -12.29 12.30
C GLN A 144 9.63 -11.56 11.00
N ASN A 145 8.64 -11.45 10.11
CA ASN A 145 8.74 -10.74 8.84
C ASN A 145 8.94 -9.23 9.06
N LEU A 146 8.28 -8.64 10.07
CA LEU A 146 8.50 -7.25 10.45
C LEU A 146 9.96 -6.99 10.83
N SER A 147 10.58 -7.87 11.59
CA SER A 147 11.99 -7.74 11.96
C SER A 147 12.91 -7.78 10.74
N ALA A 148 12.61 -8.64 9.78
CA ALA A 148 13.39 -8.75 8.54
C ALA A 148 13.24 -7.48 7.67
N VAL A 149 12.00 -7.05 7.41
CA VAL A 149 11.74 -5.90 6.53
C VAL A 149 12.21 -4.58 7.13
N THR A 150 12.14 -4.42 8.45
CA THR A 150 12.67 -3.21 9.11
C THR A 150 14.18 -3.14 9.03
N ALA A 151 14.89 -4.28 9.14
CA ALA A 151 16.34 -4.33 8.96
C ALA A 151 16.77 -3.94 7.53
N GLU A 152 15.98 -4.27 6.50
CA GLU A 152 16.24 -3.83 5.13
C GLU A 152 16.11 -2.31 4.98
N TYR A 153 15.10 -1.69 5.60
CA TYR A 153 14.95 -0.24 5.57
C TYR A 153 16.04 0.48 6.38
N GLU A 154 16.47 -0.06 7.53
CA GLU A 154 17.60 0.47 8.28
C GLU A 154 18.90 0.43 7.47
N ALA A 155 19.13 -0.66 6.75
CA ALA A 155 20.27 -0.79 5.83
C ALA A 155 20.18 0.21 4.66
N ALA A 156 19.00 0.42 4.09
CA ALA A 156 18.75 1.39 3.03
C ALA A 156 19.02 2.83 3.51
N GLN A 157 18.57 3.17 4.71
CA GLN A 157 18.85 4.48 5.32
C GLN A 157 20.35 4.71 5.49
N THR A 158 21.05 3.74 6.10
CA THR A 158 22.52 3.82 6.30
C THR A 158 23.24 3.99 4.96
N TYR A 159 22.87 3.20 3.96
CA TYR A 159 23.45 3.30 2.62
C TYR A 159 23.22 4.68 1.98
N GLY A 160 22.00 5.21 2.10
CA GLY A 160 21.64 6.54 1.61
C GLY A 160 22.47 7.63 2.26
N GLU A 161 22.51 7.65 3.61
CA GLU A 161 23.29 8.61 4.38
C GLU A 161 24.79 8.58 4.01
N GLU A 162 25.39 7.39 3.90
CA GLU A 162 26.80 7.24 3.54
C GLU A 162 27.06 7.70 2.11
N THR A 163 26.21 7.33 1.16
CA THR A 163 26.37 7.66 -0.26
C THR A 163 26.22 9.15 -0.50
N LEU A 164 25.23 9.78 0.14
CA LEU A 164 24.90 11.19 -0.07
C LEU A 164 25.88 12.16 0.65
N LYS A 165 26.64 11.69 1.65
CA LYS A 165 27.66 12.52 2.34
C LYS A 165 28.71 13.09 1.39
N ALA A 166 29.05 12.38 0.32
CA ALA A 166 30.08 12.76 -0.63
C ALA A 166 29.62 13.72 -1.73
N LEU A 167 28.32 14.04 -1.79
CA LEU A 167 27.77 14.92 -2.82
C LEU A 167 28.21 16.37 -2.60
N SER A 168 28.78 16.98 -3.66
CA SER A 168 29.16 18.40 -3.69
C SER A 168 27.97 19.34 -3.88
N CYS A 169 26.87 18.84 -4.45
CA CYS A 169 25.60 19.53 -4.61
C CYS A 169 24.50 18.71 -3.94
N ARG A 170 23.66 19.36 -3.16
CA ARG A 170 22.53 18.76 -2.45
C ARG A 170 21.19 19.29 -2.96
N GLU A 171 21.18 19.86 -4.15
CA GLU A 171 19.95 20.31 -4.80
C GLU A 171 19.34 19.17 -5.59
N LEU A 172 18.06 18.90 -5.34
CA LEU A 172 17.25 17.94 -6.07
C LEU A 172 16.22 18.70 -6.91
N VAL A 173 16.16 18.43 -8.20
CA VAL A 173 15.15 18.97 -9.11
C VAL A 173 14.20 17.83 -9.52
N THR A 174 12.92 18.00 -9.28
CA THR A 174 11.89 17.00 -9.58
C THR A 174 10.79 17.59 -10.44
N PHE A 175 10.10 16.75 -11.21
CA PHE A 175 8.92 17.13 -11.99
C PHE A 175 7.60 16.86 -11.27
N HIS A 176 7.67 16.21 -10.10
CA HIS A 176 6.56 15.89 -9.25
C HIS A 176 6.92 16.29 -7.81
N ASP A 177 6.02 16.97 -7.13
CA ASP A 177 6.21 17.40 -5.74
C ASP A 177 5.89 16.25 -4.79
N GLY A 178 6.82 15.32 -4.66
CA GLY A 178 6.64 14.12 -3.83
C GLY A 178 7.94 13.68 -3.14
N PHE A 179 9.04 14.45 -3.28
CA PHE A 179 10.34 14.04 -2.78
C PHE A 179 10.78 14.75 -1.48
N SER A 180 9.86 15.44 -0.81
CA SER A 180 10.14 16.21 0.41
C SER A 180 10.69 15.31 1.53
N TYR A 181 10.12 14.14 1.72
CA TYR A 181 10.58 13.19 2.74
C TYR A 181 11.95 12.60 2.40
N PHE A 182 12.21 12.28 1.13
CA PHE A 182 13.53 11.85 0.69
C PHE A 182 14.61 12.93 0.91
N ALA A 183 14.25 14.20 0.66
CA ALA A 183 15.17 15.32 0.86
C ALA A 183 15.43 15.61 2.35
N ARG A 184 14.46 15.26 3.23
CA ARG A 184 14.59 15.38 4.68
C ARG A 184 15.44 14.27 5.30
N ALA A 185 15.32 13.04 4.80
CA ALA A 185 16.02 11.86 5.28
C ALA A 185 17.53 11.93 4.98
#